data_2a957f7be59cfe71ea14dbc0fb6740c3
#
_entry.id   2a957f7be59cfe71ea14dbc0fb6740c3
#
_cell.length_a   1.000
_cell.length_b   1.000
_cell.length_c   1.000
_cell.angle_alpha   90.00
_cell.angle_beta   90.00
_cell.angle_gamma   90.00
#
_symmetry.space_group_name_H-M   'P 1'
#
loop_
_entity.id
_entity.type
_entity.pdbx_description
1 polymer ?
#
loop_
_entity_poly.entity_id
_entity_poly.type
_entity_poly.pdbx_seq_one_letter_code
_entity_poly.pdbx_strand_id
1 'polypeptide(L)'
;VLEKAEHLRGRVGHLRHQGHVGVTGVAEQARRLVAQGQDADPASVAFDALQQAKARGFDILIADTAGRLHTQTHLMAELSKIKRVLAKVDASAPHEVLLVIDGTTGQNAISQCRAFNDAVGVTGLVVTKLDGSAKGGVLFALAKEFGIPIRFIGLGEKPEDLRAFDPQAYVDA
;
A
#
# COMPACT_ATOMS: atom_id res chain seq x y z
N VAL A 1 -7.84 -11.03 -10.48
CA VAL A 1 -7.47 -10.02 -9.46
C VAL A 1 -7.87 -8.62 -9.94
N LEU A 2 -7.65 -8.28 -11.21
CA LEU A 2 -8.04 -6.97 -11.80
C LEU A 2 -9.56 -6.77 -11.90
N GLU A 3 -10.32 -7.80 -12.17
CA GLU A 3 -11.79 -7.76 -12.24
C GLU A 3 -12.45 -7.39 -10.88
N LYS A 4 -11.83 -7.80 -9.76
CA LYS A 4 -12.29 -7.43 -8.42
C LYS A 4 -11.88 -6.01 -8.00
N ALA A 5 -10.84 -5.43 -8.60
CA ALA A 5 -10.42 -4.06 -8.31
C ALA A 5 -11.36 -2.99 -8.91
N GLU A 6 -12.07 -3.30 -9.99
CA GLU A 6 -13.08 -2.37 -10.55
C GLU A 6 -14.28 -2.17 -9.61
N HIS A 7 -14.62 -3.15 -8.78
CA HIS A 7 -15.68 -3.02 -7.75
C HIS A 7 -15.28 -2.15 -6.56
N LEU A 8 -13.98 -1.87 -6.37
CA LEU A 8 -13.45 -0.99 -5.31
C LEU A 8 -13.64 0.51 -5.59
N ARG A 9 -14.04 0.90 -6.79
CA ARG A 9 -14.25 2.31 -7.19
C ARG A 9 -15.31 3.08 -6.40
N GLY A 10 -16.11 2.43 -5.59
CA GLY A 10 -17.30 3.06 -5.02
C GLY A 10 -17.17 3.75 -3.67
N ARG A 11 -16.22 3.44 -2.81
CA ARG A 11 -16.21 3.99 -1.43
C ARG A 11 -14.88 3.84 -0.67
N VAL A 12 -13.87 4.60 -1.02
CA VAL A 12 -12.74 4.85 -0.10
C VAL A 12 -13.02 6.12 0.69
N GLY A 13 -13.52 5.97 1.90
CA GLY A 13 -13.68 7.09 2.83
C GLY A 13 -12.32 7.48 3.41
N HIS A 14 -12.01 8.77 3.40
CA HIS A 14 -10.84 9.35 4.05
C HIS A 14 -10.89 9.12 5.55
N LEU A 15 -9.97 8.35 6.09
CA LEU A 15 -9.63 8.36 7.50
C LEU A 15 -8.14 8.73 7.63
N ARG A 16 -7.88 10.01 7.88
CA ARG A 16 -6.59 10.46 8.36
C ARG A 16 -6.46 10.00 9.81
N HIS A 17 -5.55 9.07 10.09
CA HIS A 17 -5.12 8.82 11.47
C HIS A 17 -3.60 8.74 11.56
N GLN A 18 -3.08 9.51 12.51
CA GLN A 18 -1.68 9.55 12.88
C GLN A 18 -1.31 8.22 13.56
N GLY A 19 -0.36 7.50 12.96
CA GLY A 19 0.42 6.48 13.68
C GLY A 19 -0.28 5.15 14.01
N HIS A 20 -1.32 4.75 13.28
CA HIS A 20 -2.05 3.50 13.56
C HIS A 20 -1.99 2.55 12.37
N VAL A 21 -1.76 1.27 12.61
CA VAL A 21 -2.07 0.23 11.63
C VAL A 21 -3.59 0.09 11.59
N GLY A 22 -4.18 0.61 10.52
CA GLY A 22 -5.60 0.43 10.24
C GLY A 22 -5.77 -0.77 9.30
N VAL A 23 -6.58 -1.73 9.71
CA VAL A 23 -6.93 -2.86 8.87
C VAL A 23 -8.36 -2.70 8.42
N THR A 24 -8.56 -2.57 7.11
CA THR A 24 -9.89 -2.41 6.52
C THR A 24 -10.25 -3.66 5.73
N GLY A 25 -11.29 -4.36 6.16
CA GLY A 25 -11.91 -5.43 5.36
C GLY A 25 -12.94 -4.82 4.41
N VAL A 26 -12.84 -5.12 3.13
CA VAL A 26 -13.80 -4.66 2.11
C VAL A 26 -14.65 -5.84 1.66
N ALA A 27 -15.82 -5.97 2.29
CA ALA A 27 -16.96 -6.63 1.66
C ALA A 27 -18.08 -5.60 1.57
N GLU A 28 -18.95 -5.71 0.60
CA GLU A 28 -20.00 -4.72 0.29
C GLU A 28 -20.96 -4.43 1.48
N GLN A 29 -20.92 -5.25 2.54
CA GLN A 29 -21.79 -5.14 3.72
C GLN A 29 -21.04 -5.02 5.06
N ALA A 30 -19.72 -5.13 5.14
CA ALA A 30 -19.02 -5.07 6.43
C ALA A 30 -17.65 -4.37 6.30
N ARG A 31 -17.66 -3.05 6.39
CA ARG A 31 -16.45 -2.28 6.71
C ARG A 31 -16.18 -2.44 8.20
N ARG A 32 -15.21 -3.25 8.57
CA ARG A 32 -14.75 -3.33 9.94
C ARG A 32 -13.31 -2.84 10.03
N LEU A 33 -13.13 -1.72 10.71
CA LEU A 33 -11.82 -1.24 11.11
C LEU A 33 -11.40 -2.01 12.37
N VAL A 34 -10.27 -2.70 12.32
CA VAL A 34 -9.60 -3.23 13.50
C VAL A 34 -8.47 -2.25 13.82
N ALA A 35 -8.69 -1.39 14.81
CA ALA A 35 -7.69 -0.50 15.37
C ALA A 35 -7.51 -0.86 16.83
N GLN A 36 -6.28 -1.03 17.28
CA GLN A 36 -5.95 -1.12 18.70
C GLN A 36 -5.36 0.22 19.16
N GLY A 37 -5.40 0.49 20.49
CA GLY A 37 -4.98 1.76 21.07
C GLY A 37 -3.52 2.15 20.76
N GLN A 38 -3.14 3.36 21.16
CA GLN A 38 -1.89 4.04 20.75
C GLN A 38 -0.58 3.26 21.07
N ASP A 39 -0.62 2.27 21.97
CA ASP A 39 0.55 1.48 22.38
C ASP A 39 0.53 0.03 21.86
N ALA A 40 -0.36 -0.31 20.95
CA ALA A 40 -0.45 -1.67 20.43
C ALA A 40 0.67 -1.96 19.42
N ASP A 41 1.30 -3.14 19.53
CA ASP A 41 2.28 -3.62 18.56
C ASP A 41 1.63 -3.84 17.17
N PRO A 42 2.06 -3.12 16.13
CA PRO A 42 1.44 -3.21 14.80
C PRO A 42 1.43 -4.61 14.22
N ALA A 43 2.43 -5.42 14.53
CA ALA A 43 2.50 -6.78 14.06
C ALA A 43 1.43 -7.68 14.71
N SER A 44 1.13 -7.46 15.99
CA SER A 44 0.05 -8.16 16.68
C SER A 44 -1.31 -7.78 16.11
N VAL A 45 -1.52 -6.50 15.83
CA VAL A 45 -2.76 -6.02 15.19
C VAL A 45 -2.97 -6.66 13.82
N ALA A 46 -1.92 -6.70 13.00
CA ALA A 46 -1.99 -7.30 11.68
C ALA A 46 -2.26 -8.82 11.74
N PHE A 47 -1.65 -9.51 12.70
CA PHE A 47 -1.87 -10.93 12.95
C PHE A 47 -3.32 -11.22 13.32
N ASP A 48 -3.86 -10.53 14.32
CA ASP A 48 -5.23 -10.71 14.79
C ASP A 48 -6.25 -10.38 13.69
N ALA A 49 -5.96 -9.34 12.92
CA ALA A 49 -6.82 -8.93 11.82
C ALA A 49 -6.89 -9.99 10.71
N LEU A 50 -5.75 -10.60 10.34
CA LEU A 50 -5.73 -11.67 9.34
C LEU A 50 -6.44 -12.92 9.86
N GLN A 51 -6.25 -13.30 11.12
CA GLN A 51 -7.00 -14.42 11.72
C GLN A 51 -8.51 -14.16 11.69
N GLN A 52 -8.95 -12.96 12.09
CA GLN A 52 -10.35 -12.59 12.06
C GLN A 52 -10.92 -12.54 10.63
N ALA A 53 -10.17 -12.05 9.67
CA ALA A 53 -10.56 -12.01 8.27
C ALA A 53 -10.82 -13.44 7.74
N LYS A 54 -9.90 -14.36 8.01
CA LYS A 54 -10.04 -15.78 7.61
C LYS A 54 -11.24 -16.44 8.32
N ALA A 55 -11.39 -16.24 9.62
CA ALA A 55 -12.48 -16.84 10.40
C ALA A 55 -13.88 -16.36 9.95
N ARG A 56 -13.96 -15.15 9.40
CA ARG A 56 -15.22 -14.54 8.94
C ARG A 56 -15.45 -14.63 7.44
N GLY A 57 -14.52 -15.22 6.69
CA GLY A 57 -14.64 -15.38 5.26
C GLY A 57 -14.52 -14.06 4.48
N PHE A 58 -13.71 -13.10 4.96
CA PHE A 58 -13.43 -11.89 4.20
C PHE A 58 -12.50 -12.21 3.02
N ASP A 59 -12.84 -11.68 1.85
CA ASP A 59 -12.06 -11.88 0.62
C ASP A 59 -10.79 -11.06 0.58
N ILE A 60 -10.80 -9.86 1.17
CA ILE A 60 -9.70 -8.89 1.10
C ILE A 60 -9.46 -8.30 2.48
N LEU A 61 -8.19 -8.27 2.87
CA LEU A 61 -7.66 -7.55 4.02
C LEU A 61 -6.65 -6.52 3.56
N ILE A 62 -6.87 -5.25 3.90
CA ILE A 62 -5.92 -4.16 3.62
C ILE A 62 -5.32 -3.73 4.96
N ALA A 63 -4.00 -3.89 5.09
CA ALA A 63 -3.22 -3.41 6.22
C ALA A 63 -2.53 -2.10 5.82
N ASP A 64 -3.00 -0.98 6.37
CA ASP A 64 -2.36 0.31 6.22
C ASP A 64 -1.32 0.48 7.33
N THR A 65 -0.08 0.79 6.96
CA THR A 65 1.04 0.90 7.88
C THR A 65 1.51 2.35 8.01
N ALA A 66 2.05 2.70 9.17
CA ALA A 66 2.66 4.01 9.34
C ALA A 66 3.78 4.23 8.31
N GLY A 67 3.69 5.31 7.54
CA GLY A 67 4.70 5.70 6.57
C GLY A 67 5.88 6.45 7.20
N ARG A 68 5.80 6.83 8.48
CA ARG A 68 6.81 7.61 9.20
C ARG A 68 6.96 7.09 10.62
N LEU A 69 8.05 6.40 10.89
CA LEU A 69 8.59 6.20 12.23
C LEU A 69 9.81 7.12 12.40
N HIS A 70 10.18 7.38 13.65
CA HIS A 70 11.25 8.31 14.02
C HIS A 70 12.58 8.06 13.30
N THR A 71 12.83 6.82 12.85
CA THR A 71 13.97 6.47 11.99
C THR A 71 13.55 5.46 10.91
N GLN A 72 14.19 5.56 9.75
CA GLN A 72 13.95 4.62 8.64
C GLN A 72 14.26 3.16 9.04
N THR A 73 15.30 2.95 9.84
CA THR A 73 15.71 1.61 10.30
C THR A 73 14.63 0.94 11.16
N HIS A 74 14.00 1.67 12.07
CA HIS A 74 12.91 1.14 12.90
C HIS A 74 11.69 0.79 12.06
N LEU A 75 11.33 1.65 11.10
CA LEU A 75 10.23 1.38 10.18
C LEU A 75 10.45 0.10 9.38
N MET A 76 11.64 -0.10 8.82
CA MET A 76 11.96 -1.29 8.02
C MET A 76 11.93 -2.57 8.88
N ALA A 77 12.42 -2.50 10.11
CA ALA A 77 12.37 -3.62 11.06
C ALA A 77 10.92 -3.99 11.42
N GLU A 78 10.06 -2.99 11.65
CA GLU A 78 8.66 -3.20 11.97
C GLU A 78 7.89 -3.81 10.80
N LEU A 79 8.06 -3.29 9.57
CA LEU A 79 7.44 -3.84 8.37
C LEU A 79 7.86 -5.29 8.12
N SER A 80 9.14 -5.60 8.30
CA SER A 80 9.65 -6.97 8.21
C SER A 80 9.05 -7.88 9.27
N LYS A 81 8.80 -7.35 10.49
CA LYS A 81 8.12 -8.07 11.56
C LYS A 81 6.67 -8.36 11.19
N ILE A 82 5.94 -7.37 10.68
CA ILE A 82 4.56 -7.53 10.20
C ILE A 82 4.49 -8.64 9.14
N LYS A 83 5.31 -8.56 8.10
CA LYS A 83 5.37 -9.58 7.05
C LYS A 83 5.59 -10.99 7.61
N ARG A 84 6.53 -11.13 8.53
CA ARG A 84 6.86 -12.42 9.16
C ARG A 84 5.71 -12.98 10.00
N VAL A 85 4.95 -12.13 10.72
CA VAL A 85 3.83 -12.63 11.53
C VAL A 85 2.61 -12.95 10.68
N LEU A 86 2.36 -12.22 9.60
CA LEU A 86 1.32 -12.57 8.63
C LEU A 86 1.56 -13.95 8.01
N ALA A 87 2.81 -14.24 7.64
CA ALA A 87 3.19 -15.54 7.09
C ALA A 87 2.98 -16.72 8.07
N LYS A 88 2.88 -16.48 9.38
CA LYS A 88 2.53 -17.52 10.36
C LYS A 88 1.05 -17.91 10.30
N VAL A 89 0.18 -17.00 9.89
CA VAL A 89 -1.27 -17.25 9.72
C VAL A 89 -1.55 -17.82 8.35
N ASP A 90 -0.84 -17.33 7.35
CA ASP A 90 -0.94 -17.76 5.97
C ASP A 90 0.42 -17.63 5.30
N ALA A 91 1.03 -18.74 4.91
CA ALA A 91 2.37 -18.77 4.33
C ALA A 91 2.49 -17.98 3.02
N SER A 92 1.38 -17.72 2.33
CA SER A 92 1.32 -16.91 1.12
C SER A 92 1.11 -15.42 1.38
N ALA A 93 0.82 -15.01 2.62
CA ALA A 93 0.59 -13.61 2.98
C ALA A 93 1.90 -12.87 3.31
N PRO A 94 1.96 -11.57 2.99
CA PRO A 94 1.02 -10.78 2.23
C PRO A 94 1.06 -11.14 0.74
N HIS A 95 -0.10 -11.23 0.08
CA HIS A 95 -0.20 -11.55 -1.35
C HIS A 95 0.26 -10.38 -2.23
N GLU A 96 0.03 -9.16 -1.77
CA GLU A 96 0.46 -7.92 -2.41
C GLU A 96 1.08 -6.99 -1.38
N VAL A 97 2.20 -6.38 -1.74
CA VAL A 97 2.86 -5.30 -1.00
C VAL A 97 2.92 -4.08 -1.92
N LEU A 98 2.02 -3.12 -1.68
CA LEU A 98 1.93 -1.90 -2.47
C LEU A 98 2.70 -0.77 -1.77
N LEU A 99 3.69 -0.22 -2.45
CA LEU A 99 4.42 0.95 -1.98
C LEU A 99 3.82 2.22 -2.61
N VAL A 100 3.36 3.13 -1.76
CA VAL A 100 2.86 4.44 -2.19
C VAL A 100 4.01 5.43 -2.21
N ILE A 101 4.26 6.02 -3.37
CA ILE A 101 5.35 6.98 -3.63
C ILE A 101 4.76 8.32 -4.05
N ASP A 102 5.28 9.39 -3.50
CA ASP A 102 5.02 10.75 -3.95
C ASP A 102 5.87 11.05 -5.20
N GLY A 103 5.22 11.24 -6.35
CA GLY A 103 5.87 11.48 -7.64
C GLY A 103 6.72 12.75 -7.70
N THR A 104 6.54 13.68 -6.74
CA THR A 104 7.32 14.92 -6.69
C THR A 104 8.70 14.79 -6.04
N THR A 105 8.98 13.64 -5.41
CA THR A 105 10.19 13.45 -4.58
C THR A 105 11.47 13.12 -5.35
N GLY A 106 11.37 12.92 -6.67
CA GLY A 106 12.54 12.69 -7.53
C GLY A 106 13.42 11.51 -7.10
N GLN A 107 14.72 11.74 -6.91
CA GLN A 107 15.69 10.71 -6.50
C GLN A 107 15.38 10.08 -5.13
N ASN A 108 14.70 10.79 -4.26
CA ASN A 108 14.27 10.23 -2.97
C ASN A 108 13.28 9.08 -3.14
N ALA A 109 12.45 9.10 -4.19
CA ALA A 109 11.55 8.01 -4.54
C ALA A 109 12.31 6.71 -4.80
N ILE A 110 13.44 6.79 -5.53
CA ILE A 110 14.29 5.64 -5.84
C ILE A 110 14.89 5.04 -4.56
N SER A 111 15.46 5.89 -3.71
CA SER A 111 16.06 5.45 -2.44
C SER A 111 15.02 4.85 -1.51
N GLN A 112 13.82 5.43 -1.45
CA GLN A 112 12.69 4.92 -0.70
C GLN A 112 12.25 3.54 -1.24
N CYS A 113 12.04 3.42 -2.55
CA CYS A 113 11.64 2.16 -3.18
C CYS A 113 12.64 1.04 -2.88
N ARG A 114 13.94 1.32 -2.96
CA ARG A 114 15.00 0.34 -2.64
C ARG A 114 14.90 -0.15 -1.21
N ALA A 115 14.83 0.77 -0.24
CA ALA A 115 14.77 0.43 1.18
C ALA A 115 13.54 -0.43 1.52
N PHE A 116 12.37 -0.09 0.98
CA PHE A 116 11.15 -0.86 1.20
C PHE A 116 11.18 -2.21 0.48
N ASN A 117 11.70 -2.24 -0.75
CA ASN A 117 11.83 -3.49 -1.49
C ASN A 117 12.76 -4.49 -0.80
N ASP A 118 13.89 -4.02 -0.29
CA ASP A 118 14.85 -4.85 0.45
C ASP A 118 14.24 -5.37 1.77
N ALA A 119 13.41 -4.57 2.44
CA ALA A 119 12.82 -4.94 3.72
C ALA A 119 11.64 -5.92 3.58
N VAL A 120 10.74 -5.70 2.61
CA VAL A 120 9.47 -6.44 2.54
C VAL A 120 9.15 -7.05 1.19
N GLY A 121 9.91 -6.76 0.15
CA GLY A 121 9.66 -7.26 -1.21
C GLY A 121 8.39 -6.64 -1.79
N VAL A 122 8.53 -5.45 -2.35
CA VAL A 122 7.42 -4.69 -2.97
C VAL A 122 6.95 -5.41 -4.23
N THR A 123 5.64 -5.61 -4.37
CA THR A 123 5.03 -6.29 -5.52
C THR A 123 4.34 -5.33 -6.51
N GLY A 124 4.09 -4.10 -6.08
CA GLY A 124 3.48 -3.09 -6.91
C GLY A 124 3.69 -1.68 -6.38
N LEU A 125 3.70 -0.71 -7.29
CA LEU A 125 3.85 0.70 -6.97
C LEU A 125 2.54 1.45 -7.17
N VAL A 126 2.29 2.40 -6.29
CA VAL A 126 1.26 3.43 -6.42
C VAL A 126 1.96 4.78 -6.43
N VAL A 127 1.91 5.50 -7.53
CA VAL A 127 2.59 6.80 -7.64
C VAL A 127 1.55 7.91 -7.65
N THR A 128 1.64 8.81 -6.66
CA THR A 128 0.69 9.90 -6.45
C THR A 128 1.27 11.24 -6.85
N LYS A 129 0.42 12.27 -6.90
CA LYS A 129 0.75 13.67 -7.21
C LYS A 129 1.34 13.86 -8.61
N LEU A 130 0.79 13.15 -9.58
CA LEU A 130 1.17 13.28 -10.99
C LEU A 130 0.37 14.35 -11.75
N ASP A 131 -0.53 15.04 -11.07
CA ASP A 131 -1.37 16.15 -11.57
C ASP A 131 -0.61 17.48 -11.69
N GLY A 132 0.59 17.55 -11.13
CA GLY A 132 1.41 18.76 -11.09
C GLY A 132 2.61 18.72 -12.03
N SER A 133 3.65 19.48 -11.67
CA SER A 133 4.93 19.54 -12.39
C SER A 133 5.79 18.28 -12.20
N ALA A 134 5.31 17.28 -11.53
CA ALA A 134 5.95 15.98 -11.41
C ALA A 134 6.01 15.34 -12.81
N LYS A 135 7.10 15.59 -13.49
CA LYS A 135 7.36 15.00 -14.80
C LYS A 135 7.47 13.51 -14.60
N GLY A 136 6.75 12.74 -15.40
CA GLY A 136 6.71 11.27 -15.36
C GLY A 136 8.05 10.53 -15.38
N GLY A 137 9.15 11.26 -15.36
CA GLY A 137 10.51 10.70 -15.28
C GLY A 137 10.75 9.80 -14.09
N VAL A 138 10.08 10.04 -12.95
CA VAL A 138 10.18 9.15 -11.79
C VAL A 138 9.57 7.77 -12.07
N LEU A 139 8.49 7.70 -12.84
CA LEU A 139 7.84 6.44 -13.23
C LEU A 139 8.79 5.57 -14.07
N PHE A 140 9.43 6.18 -15.07
CA PHE A 140 10.39 5.49 -15.91
C PHE A 140 11.64 5.04 -15.13
N ALA A 141 12.13 5.88 -14.22
CA ALA A 141 13.26 5.54 -13.38
C ALA A 141 12.95 4.35 -12.46
N LEU A 142 11.79 4.35 -11.79
CA LEU A 142 11.34 3.25 -10.94
C LEU A 142 11.13 1.95 -11.74
N ALA A 143 10.46 2.03 -12.88
CA ALA A 143 10.23 0.87 -13.74
C ALA A 143 11.54 0.27 -14.25
N LYS A 144 12.47 1.12 -14.69
CA LYS A 144 13.79 0.68 -15.22
C LYS A 144 14.66 0.06 -14.14
N GLU A 145 14.68 0.63 -12.93
CA GLU A 145 15.59 0.20 -11.87
C GLU A 145 15.11 -1.05 -11.14
N PHE A 146 13.82 -1.14 -10.87
CA PHE A 146 13.30 -2.21 -10.01
C PHE A 146 12.52 -3.28 -10.76
N GLY A 147 12.00 -2.99 -11.95
CA GLY A 147 11.11 -3.92 -12.67
C GLY A 147 9.80 -4.21 -11.94
N ILE A 148 9.47 -3.42 -10.91
CA ILE A 148 8.23 -3.56 -10.14
C ILE A 148 7.10 -2.87 -10.91
N PRO A 149 5.96 -3.55 -11.14
CA PRO A 149 4.87 -2.96 -11.90
C PRO A 149 4.24 -1.78 -11.16
N ILE A 150 3.98 -0.70 -11.89
CA ILE A 150 3.14 0.39 -11.40
C ILE A 150 1.69 -0.09 -11.55
N ARG A 151 0.96 -0.15 -10.45
CA ARG A 151 -0.43 -0.60 -10.41
C ARG A 151 -1.41 0.53 -10.54
N PHE A 152 -1.15 1.64 -9.82
CA PHE A 152 -2.04 2.78 -9.78
C PHE A 152 -1.26 4.08 -9.83
N ILE A 153 -1.94 5.12 -10.37
CA ILE A 153 -1.47 6.51 -10.37
C ILE A 153 -2.52 7.42 -9.76
N GLY A 154 -2.08 8.41 -8.98
CA GLY A 154 -2.90 9.47 -8.40
C GLY A 154 -2.71 10.77 -9.18
N LEU A 155 -3.80 11.25 -9.76
CA LEU A 155 -3.85 12.44 -10.61
C LEU A 155 -4.59 13.61 -9.94
N GLY A 156 -4.86 13.51 -8.64
CA GLY A 156 -5.57 14.52 -7.86
C GLY A 156 -5.88 14.02 -6.44
N GLU A 157 -6.77 14.73 -5.76
CA GLU A 157 -7.09 14.54 -4.33
C GLU A 157 -8.33 13.68 -4.08
N LYS A 158 -9.12 13.40 -5.10
CA LYS A 158 -10.37 12.65 -4.97
C LYS A 158 -10.13 11.15 -5.19
N PRO A 159 -10.99 10.28 -4.63
CA PRO A 159 -10.90 8.85 -4.88
C PRO A 159 -10.93 8.47 -6.37
N GLU A 160 -11.66 9.22 -7.19
CA GLU A 160 -11.77 9.01 -8.63
C GLU A 160 -10.49 9.34 -9.39
N ASP A 161 -9.60 10.12 -8.76
CA ASP A 161 -8.31 10.51 -9.33
C ASP A 161 -7.24 9.42 -9.15
N LEU A 162 -7.55 8.37 -8.37
CA LEU A 162 -6.74 7.16 -8.31
C LEU A 162 -7.16 6.21 -9.43
N ARG A 163 -6.26 6.01 -10.41
CA ARG A 163 -6.53 5.21 -11.60
C ARG A 163 -5.56 4.04 -11.72
N ALA A 164 -6.03 2.95 -12.31
CA ALA A 164 -5.13 1.90 -12.75
C ALA A 164 -4.15 2.46 -13.79
N PHE A 165 -2.88 2.09 -13.67
CA PHE A 165 -1.86 2.56 -14.59
C PHE A 165 -1.94 1.80 -15.91
N ASP A 166 -2.08 2.52 -17.01
CA ASP A 166 -1.96 2.03 -18.36
C ASP A 166 -0.71 2.68 -19.00
N PRO A 167 0.36 1.90 -19.26
CA PRO A 167 1.60 2.42 -19.84
C PRO A 167 1.40 3.06 -21.20
N GLN A 168 0.53 2.48 -22.06
CA GLN A 168 0.30 2.98 -23.40
C GLN A 168 -0.43 4.31 -23.35
N ALA A 169 -1.53 4.38 -22.61
CA ALA A 169 -2.28 5.62 -22.43
C ALA A 169 -1.44 6.74 -21.81
N TYR A 170 -0.47 6.38 -20.97
CA TYR A 170 0.43 7.35 -20.32
C TYR A 170 1.48 7.92 -21.29
N VAL A 171 1.96 7.13 -22.25
CA VAL A 171 2.96 7.57 -23.24
C VAL A 171 2.29 8.40 -24.33
N ASP A 172 1.03 8.10 -24.65
CA ASP A 172 0.27 8.76 -25.70
C ASP A 172 -0.36 10.11 -25.24
N ALA A 173 -0.29 10.45 -23.93
CA ALA A 173 -0.84 11.68 -23.35
C ALA A 173 0.19 12.81 -23.28
#